data_c9689129b0c0ca3511e940e8c2bd0319
#
_entry.id   c9689129b0c0ca3511e940e8c2bd0319
#
_cell.length_a   1.000
_cell.length_b   1.000
_cell.length_c   1.000
_cell.angle_alpha   90.00
_cell.angle_beta   90.00
_cell.angle_gamma   90.00
#
_symmetry.space_group_name_H-M   'P 1'
#
loop_
_entity.id
_entity.type
_entity.pdbx_description
1 polymer ?
#
loop_
_entity_poly.entity_id
_entity_poly.type
_entity_poly.pdbx_seq_one_letter_code
_entity_poly.pdbx_strand_id
1 'polypeptide(L)'
;MDYSRSWRFPEIMLLGMTTDEAIRELDKYLDDARMSHLESVRIVHGKGTGALRNAVQQYLRKQKGISWRSGDFGEGDAGVTIVQLKKN
;
A
#
# COMPACT_ATOMS: atom_id res chain seq x y z
N MET A 1 -5.76 13.89 14.72
CA MET A 1 -5.35 12.63 14.15
C MET A 1 -4.35 11.93 15.04
N ASP A 2 -4.53 10.68 15.24
CA ASP A 2 -3.66 9.92 16.10
C ASP A 2 -2.61 9.17 15.30
N TYR A 3 -1.38 9.60 15.41
CA TYR A 3 -0.28 8.96 14.71
C TYR A 3 0.34 7.80 15.46
N SER A 4 -0.12 7.55 16.66
CA SER A 4 0.51 6.53 17.48
C SER A 4 0.44 5.14 16.85
N ARG A 5 -0.56 4.92 16.00
CA ARG A 5 -0.69 3.63 15.34
C ARG A 5 0.16 3.50 14.10
N SER A 6 0.48 4.62 13.46
CA SER A 6 1.24 4.53 12.23
C SER A 6 2.73 4.37 12.45
N TRP A 7 3.23 4.63 13.65
CA TRP A 7 4.65 4.43 13.91
C TRP A 7 5.03 2.96 13.84
N ARG A 8 4.07 2.09 14.11
CA ARG A 8 4.34 0.67 14.02
C ARG A 8 4.38 0.20 12.58
N PHE A 9 3.48 0.72 11.78
CA PHE A 9 3.28 0.16 10.46
C PHE A 9 2.52 1.17 9.60
N PRO A 10 3.24 2.06 8.94
CA PRO A 10 2.59 3.05 8.09
C PRO A 10 1.65 2.39 7.08
N GLU A 11 0.47 2.94 6.93
CA GLU A 11 -0.49 2.34 6.02
C GLU A 11 -1.37 3.38 5.35
N ILE A 12 -1.90 3.02 4.20
CA ILE A 12 -2.88 3.81 3.49
C ILE A 12 -4.14 2.96 3.30
N MET A 13 -5.28 3.56 3.53
CA MET A 13 -6.58 2.90 3.40
C MET A 13 -7.23 3.35 2.11
N LEU A 14 -7.47 2.42 1.21
CA LEU A 14 -8.08 2.72 -0.09
C LEU A 14 -9.51 2.21 -0.20
N LEU A 15 -10.05 1.67 0.87
CA LEU A 15 -11.40 1.12 0.87
C LEU A 15 -12.42 2.15 0.41
N GLY A 16 -13.32 1.74 -0.46
CA GLY A 16 -14.38 2.61 -0.92
C GLY A 16 -14.01 3.56 -2.04
N MET A 17 -12.76 3.59 -2.45
CA MET A 17 -12.33 4.46 -3.53
C MET A 17 -12.54 3.79 -4.89
N THR A 18 -12.71 4.60 -5.93
CA THR A 18 -12.64 4.08 -7.29
C THR A 18 -11.18 3.74 -7.57
N THR A 19 -10.94 2.93 -8.60
CA THR A 19 -9.56 2.56 -8.92
C THR A 19 -8.73 3.80 -9.29
N ASP A 20 -9.31 4.74 -10.01
CA ASP A 20 -8.58 5.96 -10.37
C ASP A 20 -8.21 6.79 -9.15
N GLU A 21 -9.15 6.95 -8.23
CA GLU A 21 -8.87 7.67 -6.99
C GLU A 21 -7.80 6.97 -6.17
N ALA A 22 -7.91 5.65 -6.08
CA ALA A 22 -6.99 4.86 -5.28
C ALA A 22 -5.57 4.98 -5.81
N ILE A 23 -5.39 4.88 -7.12
CA ILE A 23 -4.06 4.96 -7.70
C ILE A 23 -3.45 6.35 -7.52
N ARG A 24 -4.26 7.39 -7.66
CA ARG A 24 -3.79 8.76 -7.43
C ARG A 24 -3.32 8.96 -5.99
N GLU A 25 -4.12 8.47 -5.04
CA GLU A 25 -3.76 8.58 -3.63
C GLU A 25 -2.54 7.75 -3.30
N LEU A 26 -2.46 6.57 -3.87
CA LEU A 26 -1.33 5.67 -3.65
C LEU A 26 -0.03 6.27 -4.18
N ASP A 27 -0.08 6.85 -5.38
CA ASP A 27 1.10 7.45 -5.98
C ASP A 27 1.66 8.56 -5.09
N LYS A 28 0.78 9.39 -4.59
CA LYS A 28 1.16 10.48 -3.70
C LYS A 28 1.71 9.94 -2.38
N TYR A 29 1.04 8.93 -1.85
CA TYR A 29 1.46 8.33 -0.58
C TYR A 29 2.84 7.70 -0.69
N LEU A 30 3.10 6.97 -1.76
CA LEU A 30 4.40 6.33 -1.94
C LEU A 30 5.52 7.35 -2.14
N ASP A 31 5.22 8.46 -2.82
CA ASP A 31 6.18 9.53 -2.97
C ASP A 31 6.57 10.08 -1.60
N ASP A 32 5.58 10.37 -0.78
CA ASP A 32 5.83 10.88 0.57
C ASP A 32 6.58 9.85 1.41
N ALA A 33 6.23 8.59 1.28
CA ALA A 33 6.87 7.53 2.04
C ALA A 33 8.35 7.41 1.69
N ARG A 34 8.68 7.53 0.40
CA ARG A 34 10.07 7.49 -0.03
C ARG A 34 10.85 8.68 0.51
N MET A 35 10.25 9.86 0.47
CA MET A 35 10.91 11.05 0.98
C MET A 35 11.12 10.99 2.47
N SER A 36 10.27 10.26 3.17
CA SER A 36 10.40 10.06 4.62
C SER A 36 11.29 8.88 4.97
N HIS A 37 11.85 8.22 3.97
CA HIS A 37 12.76 7.08 4.16
C HIS A 37 12.10 5.91 4.89
N LEU A 38 10.82 5.70 4.66
CA LEU A 38 10.14 4.53 5.23
C LEU A 38 10.61 3.27 4.53
N GLU A 39 10.77 2.21 5.30
CA GLU A 39 11.24 0.94 4.74
C GLU A 39 10.12 0.18 4.08
N SER A 40 8.94 0.19 4.68
CA SER A 40 7.80 -0.51 4.12
C SER A 40 6.52 0.20 4.48
N VAL A 41 5.49 -0.06 3.69
CA VAL A 41 4.16 0.48 3.96
C VAL A 41 3.13 -0.59 3.67
N ARG A 42 1.96 -0.40 4.22
CA ARG A 42 0.86 -1.33 4.10
C ARG A 42 -0.26 -0.65 3.33
N ILE A 43 -0.74 -1.31 2.29
CA ILE A 43 -1.81 -0.78 1.47
C ILE A 43 -3.06 -1.61 1.74
N VAL A 44 -4.07 -1.00 2.31
CA VAL A 44 -5.32 -1.68 2.65
C VAL A 44 -6.34 -1.39 1.55
N HIS A 45 -6.53 -2.35 0.67
CA HIS A 45 -7.48 -2.20 -0.44
C HIS A 45 -8.75 -3.02 -0.26
N GLY A 46 -8.74 -3.91 0.72
CA GLY A 46 -9.90 -4.75 0.98
C GLY A 46 -9.93 -5.96 0.06
N LYS A 47 -10.83 -6.89 0.38
CA LYS A 47 -10.96 -8.13 -0.40
C LYS A 47 -11.95 -8.00 -1.53
N GLY A 48 -13.10 -7.40 -1.28
CA GLY A 48 -14.13 -7.09 -2.26
C GLY A 48 -14.12 -7.91 -3.53
N THR A 49 -14.28 -7.24 -4.67
CA THR A 49 -14.23 -7.89 -5.98
C THR A 49 -12.82 -8.15 -6.47
N GLY A 50 -11.84 -7.60 -5.79
CA GLY A 50 -10.45 -7.67 -6.23
C GLY A 50 -10.05 -6.55 -7.18
N ALA A 51 -10.98 -5.67 -7.52
CA ALA A 51 -10.67 -4.60 -8.47
C ALA A 51 -9.60 -3.66 -7.95
N LEU A 52 -9.71 -3.21 -6.70
CA LEU A 52 -8.70 -2.34 -6.12
C LEU A 52 -7.37 -3.05 -5.98
N ARG A 53 -7.39 -4.30 -5.52
CA ARG A 53 -6.17 -5.08 -5.40
C ARG A 53 -5.46 -5.20 -6.73
N ASN A 54 -6.20 -5.54 -7.78
CA ASN A 54 -5.61 -5.68 -9.11
C ASN A 54 -5.01 -4.38 -9.59
N ALA A 55 -5.72 -3.28 -9.42
CA ALA A 55 -5.22 -1.97 -9.83
C ALA A 55 -3.95 -1.60 -9.09
N VAL A 56 -3.93 -1.83 -7.78
CA VAL A 56 -2.77 -1.55 -6.95
C VAL A 56 -1.58 -2.37 -7.40
N GLN A 57 -1.79 -3.66 -7.62
CA GLN A 57 -0.68 -4.53 -8.00
C GLN A 57 -0.14 -4.21 -9.39
N GLN A 58 -1.01 -3.84 -10.32
CA GLN A 58 -0.55 -3.42 -11.64
C GLN A 58 0.26 -2.14 -11.56
N TYR A 59 -0.18 -1.22 -10.73
CA TYR A 59 0.56 0.02 -10.50
C TYR A 59 1.95 -0.29 -9.93
N LEU A 60 2.01 -1.17 -8.93
CA LEU A 60 3.27 -1.49 -8.28
C LEU A 60 4.25 -2.19 -9.21
N ARG A 61 3.76 -3.00 -10.13
CA ARG A 61 4.64 -3.68 -11.09
C ARG A 61 5.40 -2.71 -11.95
N LYS A 62 4.88 -1.52 -12.15
CA LYS A 62 5.53 -0.50 -12.99
C LYS A 62 6.53 0.33 -12.22
N GLN A 63 6.56 0.20 -10.91
CA GLN A 63 7.47 0.98 -10.08
C GLN A 63 8.81 0.28 -9.98
N LYS A 64 9.89 1.08 -9.99
CA LYS A 64 11.23 0.54 -9.88
C LYS A 64 11.73 0.68 -8.46
N GLY A 65 12.59 -0.23 -8.07
CA GLY A 65 13.25 -0.13 -6.78
C GLY A 65 12.39 -0.55 -5.60
N ILE A 66 11.25 -1.16 -5.86
CA ILE A 66 10.39 -1.65 -4.77
C ILE A 66 10.04 -3.11 -5.01
N SER A 67 9.63 -3.77 -3.97
CA SER A 67 9.05 -5.09 -4.07
C SER A 67 7.76 -5.09 -3.26
N TRP A 68 6.89 -6.06 -3.51
CA TRP A 68 5.62 -6.11 -2.81
C TRP A 68 5.12 -7.54 -2.75
N ARG A 69 4.21 -7.77 -1.82
CA ARG A 69 3.59 -9.08 -1.67
C ARG A 69 2.21 -8.89 -1.03
N SER A 70 1.37 -9.91 -1.16
CA SER A 70 0.10 -9.91 -0.43
C SER A 70 0.39 -10.06 1.05
N GLY A 71 -0.50 -9.53 1.87
CA GLY A 71 -0.36 -9.66 3.31
C GLY A 71 -0.58 -11.10 3.72
N ASP A 72 0.09 -11.50 4.80
CA ASP A 72 -0.08 -12.81 5.38
C ASP A 72 -1.20 -12.79 6.41
N PHE A 73 -1.53 -13.96 6.90
CA PHE A 73 -2.47 -14.09 8.00
C PHE A 73 -1.93 -13.25 9.16
N GLY A 74 -2.75 -12.38 9.68
CA GLY A 74 -2.32 -11.46 10.72
C GLY A 74 -1.87 -10.12 10.22
N GLU A 75 -1.63 -9.99 8.89
CA GLU A 75 -1.27 -8.72 8.26
C GLU A 75 -2.40 -8.13 7.45
N GLY A 76 -3.57 -8.76 7.45
CA GLY A 76 -4.68 -8.30 6.63
C GLY A 76 -5.00 -9.24 5.48
N ASP A 77 -4.20 -10.28 5.30
CA ASP A 77 -4.49 -11.35 4.35
C ASP A 77 -4.64 -10.79 2.93
N ALA A 78 -5.60 -11.28 2.16
CA ALA A 78 -5.78 -10.87 0.77
C ALA A 78 -6.31 -9.44 0.62
N GLY A 79 -6.70 -8.80 1.71
CA GLY A 79 -7.18 -7.41 1.68
C GLY A 79 -6.07 -6.38 1.80
N VAL A 80 -4.82 -6.81 1.86
CA VAL A 80 -3.68 -5.93 2.11
C VAL A 80 -2.52 -6.31 1.20
N THR A 81 -1.79 -5.31 0.73
CA THR A 81 -0.52 -5.52 0.03
C THR A 81 0.57 -4.82 0.81
N ILE A 82 1.66 -5.51 1.05
CA ILE A 82 2.81 -4.96 1.76
C ILE A 82 3.86 -4.55 0.74
N VAL A 83 4.33 -3.31 0.82
CA VAL A 83 5.31 -2.78 -0.11
C VAL A 83 6.61 -2.52 0.62
N GLN A 84 7.69 -3.04 0.07
CA GLN A 84 9.04 -2.81 0.58
C GLN A 84 9.66 -1.71 -0.26
N LEU A 85 9.90 -0.56 0.34
CA LEU A 85 10.41 0.61 -0.37
C LEU A 85 11.92 0.66 -0.37
N LYS A 86 12.52 0.13 0.66
CA LYS A 86 13.96 0.19 0.81
C LYS A 86 14.53 -1.21 0.70
N LYS A 87 15.45 -1.36 -0.21
CA LYS A 87 16.15 -2.62 -0.37
C LYS A 87 17.41 -2.64 0.47
N ASN A 88 17.65 -3.75 1.07
CA ASN A 88 18.89 -3.95 1.79
C ASN A 88 19.76 -4.95 1.07
#